data_fd67cc6b76816274bbed97c20aa104c4
#
_entry.id   fd67cc6b76816274bbed97c20aa104c4
#
_cell.length_a   1.000
_cell.length_b   1.000
_cell.length_c   1.000
_cell.angle_alpha   90.00
_cell.angle_beta   90.00
_cell.angle_gamma   90.00
#
_symmetry.space_group_name_H-M   'P 1'
#
loop_
_entity.id
_entity.type
_entity.pdbx_description
1 polymer ?
#
loop_
_entity_poly.entity_id
_entity_poly.type
_entity_poly.pdbx_seq_one_letter_code
_entity_poly.pdbx_strand_id
1 'polypeptide(L)'
;MNFKTCRQLIHEDFRKVLTQQPHGKISEYLYILRYLVTNNSLKFCFWFRLGSWSKGKKKALPIYILSWIMHRHYMFKFGIQMPLGTPVKGGLSFNHFSCIIINGATSIGHNCTIFHGVTTALKMGGSNAGVPSIGNNCVLGPGSKILGSVILGDNVFVGANAVVTHDMPSNSIVAGIPAKVINMNGAENTKLIRLHK
;
A
#
# COMPACT_ATOMS: atom_id res chain seq x y z
N MET A 1 -8.90 -7.09 -14.03
CA MET A 1 -7.91 -8.03 -13.44
C MET A 1 -8.43 -9.46 -13.56
N ASN A 2 -7.62 -10.44 -14.01
CA ASN A 2 -7.99 -11.86 -14.00
C ASN A 2 -7.69 -12.52 -12.64
N PHE A 3 -8.18 -13.76 -12.41
CA PHE A 3 -8.00 -14.45 -11.12
C PHE A 3 -6.53 -14.83 -10.84
N LYS A 4 -5.78 -15.20 -11.90
CA LYS A 4 -4.35 -15.53 -11.79
C LYS A 4 -3.55 -14.33 -11.26
N THR A 5 -3.82 -13.14 -11.80
CA THR A 5 -3.21 -11.88 -11.32
C THR A 5 -3.61 -11.57 -9.88
N CYS A 6 -4.89 -11.75 -9.51
CA CYS A 6 -5.33 -11.54 -8.12
C CYS A 6 -4.57 -12.44 -7.15
N ARG A 7 -4.47 -13.74 -7.45
CA ARG A 7 -3.72 -14.70 -6.64
C ARG A 7 -2.24 -14.33 -6.53
N GLN A 8 -1.62 -13.88 -7.62
CA GLN A 8 -0.23 -13.42 -7.62
C GLN A 8 -0.03 -12.22 -6.70
N LEU A 9 -0.89 -11.19 -6.77
CA LEU A 9 -0.81 -10.01 -5.92
C LEU A 9 -0.98 -10.35 -4.43
N ILE A 10 -1.93 -11.24 -4.10
CA ILE A 10 -2.09 -11.75 -2.73
C ILE A 10 -0.79 -12.40 -2.26
N HIS A 11 -0.17 -13.24 -3.09
CA HIS A 11 1.05 -13.93 -2.75
C HIS A 11 2.24 -12.96 -2.55
N GLU A 12 2.34 -11.92 -3.38
CA GLU A 12 3.36 -10.87 -3.24
C GLU A 12 3.17 -10.06 -1.94
N ASP A 13 1.92 -9.73 -1.57
CA ASP A 13 1.61 -9.06 -0.30
C ASP A 13 2.03 -9.94 0.90
N PHE A 14 1.80 -11.26 0.83
CA PHE A 14 2.25 -12.21 1.86
C PHE A 14 3.77 -12.26 1.96
N ARG A 15 4.47 -12.41 0.84
CA ARG A 15 5.94 -12.48 0.82
C ARG A 15 6.60 -11.24 1.42
N LYS A 16 6.00 -10.08 1.23
CA LYS A 16 6.48 -8.82 1.82
C LYS A 16 6.49 -8.83 3.35
N VAL A 17 5.53 -9.51 3.96
CA VAL A 17 5.32 -9.51 5.42
C VAL A 17 5.97 -10.72 6.10
N LEU A 18 6.26 -11.79 5.34
CA LEU A 18 6.89 -12.99 5.90
C LEU A 18 8.34 -12.70 6.30
N THR A 19 8.65 -12.86 7.57
CA THR A 19 10.02 -12.74 8.12
C THR A 19 10.88 -13.98 7.84
N GLN A 20 10.25 -15.12 7.60
CA GLN A 20 10.90 -16.39 7.26
C GLN A 20 10.23 -17.00 6.02
N GLN A 21 11.04 -17.46 5.07
CA GLN A 21 10.54 -18.17 3.89
C GLN A 21 10.14 -19.59 4.30
N PRO A 22 8.88 -20.00 4.08
CA PRO A 22 8.45 -21.36 4.36
C PRO A 22 9.13 -22.36 3.39
N HIS A 23 9.60 -23.47 3.93
CA HIS A 23 10.16 -24.56 3.13
C HIS A 23 9.03 -25.53 2.71
N GLY A 24 8.70 -25.54 1.41
CA GLY A 24 7.70 -26.42 0.81
C GLY A 24 6.27 -25.89 0.76
N LYS A 25 5.49 -26.38 -0.23
CA LYS A 25 4.14 -25.86 -0.55
C LYS A 25 3.13 -25.99 0.60
N ILE A 26 3.14 -27.10 1.34
CA ILE A 26 2.21 -27.32 2.47
C ILE A 26 2.50 -26.34 3.59
N SER A 27 3.78 -26.15 3.90
CA SER A 27 4.24 -25.16 4.88
C SER A 27 3.79 -23.74 4.49
N GLU A 28 3.90 -23.38 3.22
CA GLU A 28 3.47 -22.09 2.70
C GLU A 28 1.96 -21.84 2.92
N TYR A 29 1.08 -22.81 2.64
CA TYR A 29 -0.36 -22.68 2.89
C TYR A 29 -0.70 -22.54 4.38
N LEU A 30 -0.05 -23.29 5.25
CA LEU A 30 -0.24 -23.18 6.71
C LEU A 30 0.23 -21.81 7.24
N TYR A 31 1.34 -21.31 6.74
CA TYR A 31 1.81 -19.95 7.05
C TYR A 31 0.83 -18.89 6.56
N ILE A 32 0.34 -18.98 5.34
CA ILE A 32 -0.68 -18.06 4.80
C ILE A 32 -1.92 -18.05 5.70
N LEU A 33 -2.43 -19.22 6.08
CA LEU A 33 -3.61 -19.34 6.95
C LEU A 33 -3.35 -18.71 8.34
N ARG A 34 -2.21 -19.02 8.96
CA ARG A 34 -1.80 -18.44 10.24
C ARG A 34 -1.74 -16.91 10.16
N TYR A 35 -1.06 -16.37 9.14
CA TYR A 35 -0.91 -14.92 8.99
C TYR A 35 -2.22 -14.22 8.63
N LEU A 36 -3.14 -14.86 7.91
CA LEU A 36 -4.50 -14.34 7.71
C LEU A 36 -5.27 -14.17 9.02
N VAL A 37 -4.93 -14.96 10.05
CA VAL A 37 -5.56 -14.84 11.37
C VAL A 37 -4.81 -13.86 12.26
N THR A 38 -3.49 -13.77 12.17
CA THR A 38 -2.65 -13.02 13.12
C THR A 38 -2.21 -11.65 12.61
N ASN A 39 -2.01 -11.46 11.29
CA ASN A 39 -1.49 -10.23 10.72
C ASN A 39 -2.59 -9.34 10.12
N ASN A 40 -2.78 -8.17 10.70
CA ASN A 40 -3.85 -7.26 10.32
C ASN A 40 -3.63 -6.61 8.94
N SER A 41 -2.38 -6.32 8.55
CA SER A 41 -2.07 -5.81 7.21
C SER A 41 -2.51 -6.80 6.13
N LEU A 42 -2.19 -8.08 6.32
CA LEU A 42 -2.55 -9.14 5.37
C LEU A 42 -4.05 -9.42 5.32
N LYS A 43 -4.77 -9.34 6.46
CA LYS A 43 -6.23 -9.41 6.46
C LYS A 43 -6.84 -8.35 5.56
N PHE A 44 -6.38 -7.09 5.74
CA PHE A 44 -6.86 -5.97 4.92
C PHE A 44 -6.53 -6.18 3.44
N CYS A 45 -5.27 -6.47 3.10
CA CYS A 45 -4.81 -6.69 1.74
C CYS A 45 -5.56 -7.83 1.05
N PHE A 46 -5.77 -8.96 1.73
CA PHE A 46 -6.48 -10.12 1.18
C PHE A 46 -7.90 -9.75 0.71
N TRP A 47 -8.69 -9.13 1.58
CA TRP A 47 -10.06 -8.75 1.25
C TRP A 47 -10.12 -7.62 0.22
N PHE A 48 -9.17 -6.69 0.27
CA PHE A 48 -8.99 -5.66 -0.75
C PHE A 48 -8.71 -6.27 -2.13
N ARG A 49 -7.80 -7.24 -2.25
CA ARG A 49 -7.46 -7.91 -3.51
C ARG A 49 -8.64 -8.71 -4.05
N LEU A 50 -9.28 -9.50 -3.21
CA LEU A 50 -10.40 -10.35 -3.60
C LEU A 50 -11.62 -9.51 -4.02
N GLY A 51 -11.94 -8.46 -3.28
CA GLY A 51 -13.00 -7.53 -3.62
C GLY A 51 -12.72 -6.73 -4.89
N SER A 52 -11.49 -6.25 -5.07
CA SER A 52 -11.06 -5.55 -6.28
C SER A 52 -11.10 -6.44 -7.53
N TRP A 53 -10.74 -7.73 -7.39
CA TRP A 53 -10.82 -8.70 -8.47
C TRP A 53 -12.26 -9.02 -8.85
N SER A 54 -13.14 -9.23 -7.88
CA SER A 54 -14.54 -9.67 -8.11
C SER A 54 -15.47 -8.53 -8.53
N LYS A 55 -15.08 -7.27 -8.28
CA LYS A 55 -15.86 -6.07 -8.63
C LYS A 55 -16.29 -6.07 -10.12
N GLY A 56 -17.59 -5.90 -10.36
CA GLY A 56 -18.17 -5.85 -11.70
C GLY A 56 -18.29 -7.19 -12.43
N LYS A 57 -17.99 -8.33 -11.79
CA LYS A 57 -18.11 -9.67 -12.37
C LYS A 57 -19.39 -10.38 -11.91
N LYS A 58 -20.38 -10.54 -12.80
CA LYS A 58 -21.67 -11.20 -12.47
C LYS A 58 -21.48 -12.59 -11.85
N LYS A 59 -20.58 -13.43 -12.41
CA LYS A 59 -20.30 -14.80 -11.91
C LYS A 59 -19.61 -14.84 -10.53
N ALA A 60 -19.00 -13.75 -10.11
CA ALA A 60 -18.31 -13.64 -8.83
C ALA A 60 -19.08 -12.77 -7.81
N LEU A 61 -20.37 -12.50 -8.06
CA LEU A 61 -21.20 -11.64 -7.20
C LEU A 61 -21.20 -12.07 -5.72
N PRO A 62 -21.36 -13.35 -5.35
CA PRO A 62 -21.31 -13.77 -3.94
C PRO A 62 -19.95 -13.45 -3.30
N ILE A 63 -18.85 -13.67 -4.03
CA ILE A 63 -17.49 -13.38 -3.56
C ILE A 63 -17.32 -11.88 -3.40
N TYR A 64 -17.87 -11.08 -4.32
CA TYR A 64 -17.82 -9.62 -4.24
C TYR A 64 -18.54 -9.11 -2.99
N ILE A 65 -19.78 -9.58 -2.72
CA ILE A 65 -20.57 -9.16 -1.56
C ILE A 65 -19.81 -9.48 -0.26
N LEU A 66 -19.33 -10.73 -0.12
CA LEU A 66 -18.55 -11.12 1.06
C LEU A 66 -17.28 -10.27 1.21
N SER A 67 -16.51 -10.11 0.13
CA SER A 67 -15.28 -9.33 0.16
C SER A 67 -15.54 -7.86 0.45
N TRP A 68 -16.63 -7.29 -0.06
CA TRP A 68 -17.02 -5.91 0.21
C TRP A 68 -17.38 -5.70 1.68
N ILE A 69 -18.17 -6.62 2.28
CA ILE A 69 -18.52 -6.58 3.71
C ILE A 69 -17.25 -6.67 4.57
N MET A 70 -16.40 -7.65 4.29
CA MET A 70 -15.17 -7.87 5.06
C MET A 70 -14.17 -6.73 4.89
N HIS A 71 -13.99 -6.23 3.66
CA HIS A 71 -13.14 -5.07 3.40
C HIS A 71 -13.65 -3.83 4.16
N ARG A 72 -14.95 -3.54 4.07
CA ARG A 72 -15.58 -2.44 4.81
C ARG A 72 -15.40 -2.60 6.32
N HIS A 73 -15.60 -3.80 6.87
CA HIS A 73 -15.34 -4.09 8.28
C HIS A 73 -13.91 -3.75 8.68
N TYR A 74 -12.91 -4.20 7.90
CA TYR A 74 -11.50 -3.93 8.21
C TYR A 74 -11.09 -2.48 7.94
N MET A 75 -11.72 -1.77 7.01
CA MET A 75 -11.52 -0.34 6.84
C MET A 75 -11.83 0.42 8.14
N PHE A 76 -12.98 0.14 8.76
CA PHE A 76 -13.36 0.77 10.03
C PHE A 76 -12.51 0.27 11.19
N LYS A 77 -12.32 -1.05 11.31
CA LYS A 77 -11.57 -1.65 12.41
C LYS A 77 -10.12 -1.17 12.49
N PHE A 78 -9.47 -0.98 11.34
CA PHE A 78 -8.07 -0.58 11.28
C PHE A 78 -7.86 0.90 10.95
N GLY A 79 -8.92 1.66 10.69
CA GLY A 79 -8.82 3.06 10.31
C GLY A 79 -8.08 3.26 8.98
N ILE A 80 -8.29 2.37 8.00
CA ILE A 80 -7.69 2.44 6.65
C ILE A 80 -8.79 2.70 5.64
N GLN A 81 -8.85 3.90 5.10
CA GLN A 81 -9.76 4.25 4.02
C GLN A 81 -9.05 4.08 2.67
N MET A 82 -9.38 3.00 1.97
CA MET A 82 -8.82 2.67 0.66
C MET A 82 -9.88 1.93 -0.18
N PRO A 83 -10.45 2.58 -1.20
CA PRO A 83 -11.55 2.01 -2.00
C PRO A 83 -11.14 0.76 -2.79
N LEU A 84 -12.08 -0.18 -2.96
CA LEU A 84 -11.87 -1.34 -3.85
C LEU A 84 -11.65 -0.87 -5.29
N GLY A 85 -10.59 -1.40 -5.91
CA GLY A 85 -10.21 -1.03 -7.27
C GLY A 85 -9.12 0.03 -7.35
N THR A 86 -8.66 0.59 -6.22
CA THR A 86 -7.45 1.44 -6.20
C THR A 86 -6.30 0.72 -6.90
N PRO A 87 -5.61 1.36 -7.88
CA PRO A 87 -4.57 0.70 -8.66
C PRO A 87 -3.29 0.51 -7.85
N VAL A 88 -3.14 -0.68 -7.26
CA VAL A 88 -2.01 -1.04 -6.41
C VAL A 88 -1.37 -2.34 -6.89
N LYS A 89 -0.07 -2.30 -7.11
CA LYS A 89 0.76 -3.48 -7.43
C LYS A 89 0.96 -4.37 -6.19
N GLY A 90 1.63 -5.51 -6.35
CA GLY A 90 1.86 -6.46 -5.26
C GLY A 90 2.93 -6.01 -4.25
N GLY A 91 2.96 -6.67 -3.10
CA GLY A 91 3.88 -6.33 -2.01
C GLY A 91 3.45 -5.10 -1.21
N LEU A 92 2.15 -4.84 -1.13
CA LEU A 92 1.61 -3.79 -0.26
C LEU A 92 1.65 -4.24 1.20
N SER A 93 2.16 -3.37 2.08
CA SER A 93 2.14 -3.59 3.52
C SER A 93 1.76 -2.32 4.29
N PHE A 94 1.05 -2.52 5.39
CA PHE A 94 0.71 -1.45 6.33
C PHE A 94 1.44 -1.70 7.65
N ASN A 95 2.27 -0.73 8.05
CA ASN A 95 2.95 -0.74 9.33
C ASN A 95 2.28 0.24 10.27
N HIS A 96 1.74 -0.30 11.37
CA HIS A 96 0.86 0.45 12.29
C HIS A 96 -0.40 0.94 11.58
N PHE A 97 -1.52 0.83 12.24
CA PHE A 97 -2.81 1.18 11.67
C PHE A 97 -3.31 2.50 12.23
N SER A 98 -4.37 3.01 11.62
CA SER A 98 -5.13 4.18 11.97
C SER A 98 -4.84 5.40 11.09
N CYS A 99 -5.92 6.11 10.78
CA CYS A 99 -5.90 7.37 10.04
C CYS A 99 -5.18 7.30 8.67
N ILE A 100 -5.20 6.14 8.00
CA ILE A 100 -4.65 5.99 6.65
C ILE A 100 -5.75 6.28 5.64
N ILE A 101 -5.52 7.27 4.75
CA ILE A 101 -6.48 7.67 3.73
C ILE A 101 -5.81 7.62 2.37
N ILE A 102 -6.22 6.67 1.54
CA ILE A 102 -5.72 6.52 0.18
C ILE A 102 -6.83 6.87 -0.81
N ASN A 103 -6.61 7.88 -1.62
CA ASN A 103 -7.54 8.25 -2.69
C ASN A 103 -7.65 7.09 -3.71
N GLY A 104 -8.87 6.75 -4.12
CA GLY A 104 -9.13 5.61 -4.99
C GLY A 104 -8.50 5.67 -6.39
N ALA A 105 -8.08 6.84 -6.83
CA ALA A 105 -7.38 7.03 -8.10
C ALA A 105 -5.84 7.08 -7.95
N THR A 106 -5.30 7.06 -6.72
CA THR A 106 -3.86 7.00 -6.47
C THR A 106 -3.29 5.69 -7.02
N SER A 107 -2.24 5.76 -7.84
CA SER A 107 -1.50 4.57 -8.25
C SER A 107 -0.34 4.28 -7.30
N ILE A 108 -0.15 2.99 -6.94
CA ILE A 108 0.92 2.55 -6.03
C ILE A 108 1.65 1.39 -6.67
N GLY A 109 2.97 1.52 -6.77
CA GLY A 109 3.88 0.52 -7.33
C GLY A 109 4.06 -0.73 -6.47
N HIS A 110 5.03 -1.57 -6.85
CA HIS A 110 5.37 -2.79 -6.10
C HIS A 110 6.08 -2.49 -4.78
N ASN A 111 5.90 -3.38 -3.80
CA ASN A 111 6.65 -3.40 -2.53
C ASN A 111 6.57 -2.12 -1.69
N CYS A 112 5.46 -1.40 -1.75
CA CYS A 112 5.28 -0.18 -0.97
C CYS A 112 4.86 -0.48 0.47
N THR A 113 5.39 0.30 1.40
CA THR A 113 5.05 0.25 2.83
C THR A 113 4.39 1.55 3.25
N ILE A 114 3.22 1.46 3.87
CA ILE A 114 2.43 2.62 4.31
C ILE A 114 2.30 2.59 5.82
N PHE A 115 2.68 3.69 6.47
CA PHE A 115 2.55 3.85 7.91
C PHE A 115 1.23 4.54 8.27
N HIS A 116 0.91 4.55 9.58
CA HIS A 116 -0.28 5.24 10.11
C HIS A 116 -0.29 6.74 9.76
N GLY A 117 -1.49 7.31 9.69
CA GLY A 117 -1.68 8.74 9.43
C GLY A 117 -1.33 9.21 8.01
N VAL A 118 -0.93 8.31 7.12
CA VAL A 118 -0.63 8.66 5.72
C VAL A 118 -1.89 9.07 4.98
N THR A 119 -1.79 10.14 4.19
CA THR A 119 -2.87 10.59 3.32
C THR A 119 -2.36 10.78 1.90
N THR A 120 -3.03 10.17 0.91
CA THR A 120 -2.90 10.54 -0.50
C THR A 120 -4.18 11.21 -0.94
N ALA A 121 -4.10 12.43 -1.46
CA ALA A 121 -5.30 13.21 -1.73
C ALA A 121 -5.29 13.91 -3.10
N LEU A 122 -6.49 14.05 -3.63
CA LEU A 122 -6.76 14.91 -4.78
C LEU A 122 -6.51 16.37 -4.40
N LYS A 123 -5.75 17.11 -5.20
CA LYS A 123 -5.73 18.56 -5.18
C LYS A 123 -6.66 19.08 -6.26
N MET A 124 -7.62 19.90 -5.87
CA MET A 124 -8.55 20.58 -6.77
C MET A 124 -7.95 21.92 -7.20
N GLY A 125 -7.70 22.07 -8.50
CA GLY A 125 -7.22 23.33 -9.09
C GLY A 125 -5.71 23.59 -8.92
N GLY A 126 -5.22 24.56 -9.71
CA GLY A 126 -3.82 24.94 -9.76
C GLY A 126 -2.95 23.99 -10.63
N SER A 127 -1.66 24.28 -10.68
CA SER A 127 -0.70 23.61 -11.58
C SER A 127 -0.52 22.10 -11.33
N ASN A 128 -0.82 21.62 -10.11
CA ASN A 128 -0.68 20.21 -9.73
C ASN A 128 -2.03 19.60 -9.34
N ALA A 129 -3.11 19.95 -10.07
CA ALA A 129 -4.42 19.33 -9.88
C ALA A 129 -4.36 17.86 -10.28
N GLY A 130 -4.94 16.98 -9.44
CA GLY A 130 -4.94 15.53 -9.69
C GLY A 130 -4.59 14.73 -8.45
N VAL A 131 -4.23 13.47 -8.66
CA VAL A 131 -3.94 12.51 -7.59
C VAL A 131 -2.51 11.98 -7.72
N PRO A 132 -1.89 11.54 -6.60
CA PRO A 132 -0.52 11.05 -6.60
C PRO A 132 -0.31 9.76 -7.40
N SER A 133 0.90 9.62 -7.96
CA SER A 133 1.45 8.38 -8.48
C SER A 133 2.69 8.00 -7.69
N ILE A 134 2.71 6.82 -7.10
CA ILE A 134 3.78 6.33 -6.22
C ILE A 134 4.50 5.18 -6.91
N GLY A 135 5.81 5.30 -7.06
CA GLY A 135 6.68 4.29 -7.67
C GLY A 135 6.82 3.02 -6.84
N ASN A 136 7.76 2.17 -7.22
CA ASN A 136 8.05 0.90 -6.55
C ASN A 136 8.95 1.11 -5.33
N ASN A 137 8.90 0.16 -4.38
CA ASN A 137 9.77 0.13 -3.18
C ASN A 137 9.69 1.40 -2.33
N CYS A 138 8.59 2.13 -2.39
CA CYS A 138 8.43 3.36 -1.63
C CYS A 138 8.00 3.09 -0.19
N VAL A 139 8.45 3.95 0.72
CA VAL A 139 8.03 3.98 2.12
C VAL A 139 7.38 5.32 2.43
N LEU A 140 6.11 5.28 2.79
CA LEU A 140 5.38 6.46 3.23
C LEU A 140 5.37 6.51 4.76
N GLY A 141 6.22 7.36 5.33
CA GLY A 141 6.42 7.48 6.78
C GLY A 141 5.20 8.00 7.53
N PRO A 142 5.16 7.82 8.86
CA PRO A 142 4.02 8.16 9.69
C PRO A 142 3.55 9.61 9.48
N GLY A 143 2.24 9.78 9.32
CA GLY A 143 1.65 11.11 9.18
C GLY A 143 1.91 11.85 7.88
N SER A 144 2.67 11.30 6.94
CA SER A 144 3.00 11.98 5.68
C SER A 144 1.78 12.22 4.79
N LYS A 145 1.80 13.33 4.03
CA LYS A 145 0.74 13.76 3.12
C LYS A 145 1.31 13.90 1.72
N ILE A 146 0.72 13.21 0.74
CA ILE A 146 1.10 13.29 -0.67
C ILE A 146 -0.10 13.87 -1.42
N LEU A 147 0.05 15.10 -1.92
CA LEU A 147 -1.08 15.91 -2.37
C LEU A 147 -0.96 16.35 -3.81
N GLY A 148 -2.01 16.11 -4.59
CA GLY A 148 -2.07 16.55 -5.98
C GLY A 148 -1.47 15.55 -6.98
N SER A 149 -1.33 15.97 -8.23
CA SER A 149 -0.71 15.19 -9.32
C SER A 149 0.81 15.14 -9.15
N VAL A 150 1.26 14.47 -8.09
CA VAL A 150 2.67 14.33 -7.71
C VAL A 150 3.16 12.94 -8.08
N ILE A 151 4.36 12.86 -8.66
CA ILE A 151 5.05 11.60 -8.97
C ILE A 151 6.14 11.38 -7.92
N LEU A 152 6.00 10.33 -7.12
CA LEU A 152 7.12 9.77 -6.37
C LEU A 152 7.80 8.72 -7.25
N GLY A 153 9.08 8.91 -7.54
CA GLY A 153 9.89 7.91 -8.25
C GLY A 153 10.02 6.61 -7.46
N ASP A 154 10.76 5.65 -7.99
CA ASP A 154 11.03 4.39 -7.30
C ASP A 154 11.97 4.59 -6.11
N ASN A 155 11.82 3.75 -5.07
CA ASN A 155 12.71 3.73 -3.92
C ASN A 155 12.75 5.06 -3.14
N VAL A 156 11.60 5.75 -3.03
CA VAL A 156 11.47 7.00 -2.27
C VAL A 156 11.06 6.71 -0.84
N PHE A 157 11.76 7.31 0.13
CA PHE A 157 11.37 7.33 1.53
C PHE A 157 10.80 8.70 1.89
N VAL A 158 9.53 8.75 2.21
CA VAL A 158 8.86 9.96 2.72
C VAL A 158 8.96 9.97 4.24
N GLY A 159 9.62 10.96 4.80
CA GLY A 159 9.80 11.13 6.24
C GLY A 159 8.48 11.37 6.98
N ALA A 160 8.51 11.16 8.30
CA ALA A 160 7.35 11.39 9.16
C ALA A 160 6.83 12.84 9.04
N ASN A 161 5.51 12.99 8.96
CA ASN A 161 4.80 14.29 8.85
C ASN A 161 5.24 15.16 7.65
N ALA A 162 5.95 14.61 6.69
CA ALA A 162 6.30 15.36 5.49
C ALA A 162 5.08 15.63 4.61
N VAL A 163 5.02 16.81 3.99
CA VAL A 163 3.95 17.20 3.06
C VAL A 163 4.54 17.34 1.67
N VAL A 164 4.30 16.34 0.83
CA VAL A 164 4.80 16.29 -0.55
C VAL A 164 3.79 16.94 -1.48
N THR A 165 4.23 18.00 -2.17
CA THR A 165 3.44 18.79 -3.10
C THR A 165 4.08 18.94 -4.48
N HIS A 166 5.25 18.33 -4.67
CA HIS A 166 6.03 18.34 -5.92
C HIS A 166 6.57 16.94 -6.18
N ASP A 167 6.99 16.69 -7.42
CA ASP A 167 7.60 15.41 -7.81
C ASP A 167 8.90 15.16 -7.03
N MET A 168 9.13 13.90 -6.67
CA MET A 168 10.32 13.46 -5.96
C MET A 168 11.07 12.45 -6.80
N PRO A 169 12.38 12.65 -7.03
CA PRO A 169 13.17 11.75 -7.85
C PRO A 169 13.34 10.39 -7.19
N SER A 170 13.57 9.36 -8.01
CA SER A 170 13.89 8.01 -7.52
C SER A 170 15.12 8.04 -6.59
N ASN A 171 15.18 7.08 -5.66
CA ASN A 171 16.26 6.93 -4.67
C ASN A 171 16.41 8.12 -3.72
N SER A 172 15.34 8.88 -3.48
CA SER A 172 15.40 10.02 -2.56
C SER A 172 14.79 9.71 -1.18
N ILE A 173 15.33 10.36 -0.17
CA ILE A 173 14.73 10.53 1.15
C ILE A 173 14.25 11.97 1.24
N VAL A 174 12.96 12.15 1.52
CA VAL A 174 12.33 13.47 1.53
C VAL A 174 11.68 13.76 2.87
N ALA A 175 11.77 14.99 3.34
CA ALA A 175 11.16 15.42 4.59
C ALA A 175 10.83 16.92 4.57
N GLY A 176 10.00 17.35 5.54
CA GLY A 176 9.63 18.75 5.74
C GLY A 176 8.26 19.14 5.18
N ILE A 177 7.86 20.41 5.39
CA ILE A 177 6.61 21.03 4.96
C ILE A 177 6.94 22.39 4.33
N PRO A 178 6.94 22.52 2.98
CA PRO A 178 6.83 21.44 2.00
C PRO A 178 8.05 20.50 2.01
N ALA A 179 7.84 19.24 1.60
CA ALA A 179 8.90 18.25 1.58
C ALA A 179 9.97 18.60 0.56
N LYS A 180 11.24 18.38 0.94
CA LYS A 180 12.42 18.54 0.09
C LYS A 180 13.27 17.28 0.16
N VAL A 181 14.05 17.04 -0.88
CA VAL A 181 15.06 15.96 -0.88
C VAL A 181 16.13 16.32 0.15
N ILE A 182 16.34 15.43 1.12
CA ILE A 182 17.39 15.57 2.15
C ILE A 182 18.55 14.61 1.91
N ASN A 183 18.31 13.52 1.16
CA ASN A 183 19.33 12.52 0.84
C ASN A 183 18.92 11.73 -0.41
N MET A 184 19.90 11.16 -1.12
CA MET A 184 19.71 10.31 -2.30
C MET A 184 20.03 8.83 -2.03
N ASN A 185 19.95 8.37 -0.80
CA ASN A 185 20.23 6.97 -0.43
C ASN A 185 19.03 6.03 -0.60
N GLY A 186 17.85 6.57 -0.86
CA GLY A 186 16.63 5.82 -1.10
C GLY A 186 16.07 5.05 0.11
N ALA A 187 14.89 4.49 -0.07
CA ALA A 187 14.20 3.74 0.97
C ALA A 187 14.92 2.43 1.35
N GLU A 188 15.54 1.73 0.39
CA GLU A 188 16.21 0.45 0.61
C GLU A 188 17.43 0.54 1.55
N ASN A 189 18.04 1.71 1.64
CA ASN A 189 19.19 1.97 2.51
C ASN A 189 18.78 2.43 3.91
N THR A 190 17.50 2.62 4.18
CA THR A 190 17.04 2.95 5.53
C THR A 190 17.08 1.71 6.42
N LYS A 191 17.48 1.89 7.69
CA LYS A 191 17.51 0.79 8.68
C LYS A 191 16.15 0.12 8.85
N LEU A 192 15.05 0.83 8.59
CA LEU A 192 13.67 0.33 8.70
C LEU A 192 13.37 -0.83 7.74
N ILE A 193 13.94 -0.84 6.54
CA ILE A 193 13.78 -1.96 5.59
C ILE A 193 14.73 -3.11 5.93
N ARG A 194 15.90 -2.82 6.52
CA ARG A 194 16.87 -3.85 6.93
C ARG A 194 16.39 -4.72 8.09
N LEU A 195 15.45 -4.25 8.90
CA LEU A 195 14.89 -5.02 10.03
C LEU A 195 13.92 -6.13 9.57
N HIS A 196 13.55 -6.16 8.30
CA HIS A 196 12.64 -7.15 7.71
C HIS A 196 13.34 -8.10 6.70
N LYS A 197 14.65 -8.05 6.60
CA LYS A 197 15.51 -9.02 5.94
C LYS A 197 16.20 -9.87 7.00
#